data_c053ce5b4c15bf83d4dcba71b82bfa49
#
_entry.id   c053ce5b4c15bf83d4dcba71b82bfa49
#
_cell.length_a   1.000
_cell.length_b   1.000
_cell.length_c   1.000
_cell.angle_alpha   90.00
_cell.angle_beta   90.00
_cell.angle_gamma   90.00
#
_symmetry.space_group_name_H-M   'P 1'
#
loop_
_entity.id
_entity.type
_entity.pdbx_description
1 polymer ?
#
loop_
_entity_poly.entity_id
_entity_poly.type
_entity_poly.pdbx_seq_one_letter_code
_entity_poly.pdbx_strand_id
1 'polypeptide(L)'
;MATGAPIRMTTAPRPMTMTMTMTATMTMTTDVLTLSQLLSPSFPVGAFAYSHGLETAISEGRILSAPTLQSWLMDLLEHGGGRSDAVLLNAAFGAADDLVQPLDAHARAFAASAERLRETDLQGAAFCETVETVWGIALGRLCYPVAVGRAAAILALDPELTSAMYLQSFIANLTAAAMRLVPLGQLEGQKTQIALKQHCAAIAKQLQGATLDDLHNSAWMSDITSMRHETQYSRIFRT
;
A
#
# COMPACT_ATOMS: atom_id res chain seq x y z
N MET A 1 48.07 -12.82 -65.35
CA MET A 1 46.64 -12.50 -65.05
C MET A 1 46.39 -12.93 -63.62
N ALA A 2 46.34 -12.01 -62.72
CA ALA A 2 46.06 -12.26 -61.29
C ALA A 2 44.76 -11.53 -60.97
N THR A 3 43.69 -12.29 -60.66
CA THR A 3 42.35 -11.77 -60.26
C THR A 3 42.34 -11.62 -58.78
N GLY A 4 42.27 -10.34 -58.33
CA GLY A 4 42.07 -9.99 -56.97
C GLY A 4 40.61 -10.22 -56.52
N ALA A 5 40.41 -10.91 -55.39
CA ALA A 5 39.13 -11.07 -54.72
C ALA A 5 38.80 -9.84 -53.85
N PRO A 6 37.55 -9.40 -53.76
CA PRO A 6 37.19 -8.24 -52.94
C PRO A 6 37.14 -8.60 -51.46
N ILE A 7 37.75 -7.69 -50.64
CA ILE A 7 37.73 -7.74 -49.18
C ILE A 7 36.30 -7.39 -48.70
N ARG A 8 35.62 -8.34 -48.01
CA ARG A 8 34.37 -8.07 -47.27
C ARG A 8 34.71 -7.32 -46.01
N MET A 9 34.27 -6.09 -45.94
CA MET A 9 34.21 -5.34 -44.66
C MET A 9 33.07 -5.88 -43.80
N THR A 10 33.41 -6.51 -42.69
CA THR A 10 32.46 -6.87 -41.63
C THR A 10 32.17 -5.61 -40.80
N THR A 11 30.96 -5.09 -40.91
CA THR A 11 30.47 -4.05 -40.04
C THR A 11 30.22 -4.62 -38.63
N ALA A 12 30.91 -4.07 -37.65
CA ALA A 12 30.73 -4.42 -36.24
C ALA A 12 29.31 -4.05 -35.78
N PRO A 13 28.65 -4.87 -34.93
CA PRO A 13 27.34 -4.54 -34.40
C PRO A 13 27.45 -3.35 -33.46
N ARG A 14 26.57 -2.35 -33.65
CA ARG A 14 26.40 -1.20 -32.77
C ARG A 14 25.93 -1.66 -31.38
N PRO A 15 26.40 -1.06 -30.28
CA PRO A 15 25.97 -1.41 -28.95
C PRO A 15 24.57 -0.80 -28.67
N MET A 16 23.51 -1.55 -28.94
CA MET A 16 22.11 -1.17 -28.65
C MET A 16 21.70 -1.46 -27.19
N THR A 17 22.50 -2.20 -26.45
CA THR A 17 22.13 -2.73 -25.13
C THR A 17 22.29 -1.73 -23.99
N MET A 18 23.18 -0.74 -24.12
CA MET A 18 23.55 0.14 -23.01
C MET A 18 22.51 1.25 -22.73
N THR A 19 21.82 1.74 -23.75
CA THR A 19 20.84 2.82 -23.63
C THR A 19 19.53 2.33 -22.98
N MET A 20 19.05 1.13 -23.29
CA MET A 20 17.84 0.55 -22.69
C MET A 20 18.02 0.26 -21.21
N THR A 21 19.18 -0.27 -20.80
CA THR A 21 19.44 -0.59 -19.39
C THR A 21 19.52 0.67 -18.52
N MET A 22 20.13 1.74 -19.00
CA MET A 22 20.19 3.02 -18.26
C MET A 22 18.83 3.68 -18.11
N THR A 23 18.01 3.67 -19.14
CA THR A 23 16.64 4.27 -19.08
C THR A 23 15.76 3.50 -18.11
N ALA A 24 15.74 2.16 -18.16
CA ALA A 24 14.97 1.32 -17.23
C ALA A 24 15.42 1.51 -15.77
N THR A 25 16.74 1.59 -15.51
CA THR A 25 17.27 1.82 -14.16
C THR A 25 16.92 3.22 -13.64
N MET A 26 16.95 4.25 -14.48
CA MET A 26 16.55 5.61 -14.07
C MET A 26 15.05 5.71 -13.78
N THR A 27 14.19 5.08 -14.59
CA THR A 27 12.74 5.03 -14.36
C THR A 27 12.44 4.37 -13.02
N MET A 28 12.99 3.18 -12.77
CA MET A 28 12.80 2.47 -11.50
C MET A 28 13.24 3.30 -10.28
N THR A 29 14.35 4.04 -10.37
CA THR A 29 14.82 4.90 -9.28
C THR A 29 13.84 6.06 -9.02
N THR A 30 13.32 6.69 -10.09
CA THR A 30 12.35 7.78 -9.98
C THR A 30 11.04 7.29 -9.37
N ASP A 31 10.56 6.10 -9.77
CA ASP A 31 9.35 5.48 -9.23
C ASP A 31 9.47 5.21 -7.74
N VAL A 32 10.60 4.66 -7.29
CA VAL A 32 10.88 4.46 -5.85
C VAL A 32 10.84 5.78 -5.08
N LEU A 33 11.43 6.86 -5.62
CA LEU A 33 11.42 8.16 -4.96
C LEU A 33 10.00 8.74 -4.90
N THR A 34 9.23 8.63 -5.98
CA THR A 34 7.83 9.09 -6.02
C THR A 34 6.97 8.31 -5.02
N LEU A 35 7.06 6.99 -5.00
CA LEU A 35 6.34 6.14 -4.05
C LEU A 35 6.78 6.41 -2.60
N SER A 36 8.08 6.62 -2.37
CA SER A 36 8.58 7.01 -1.04
C SER A 36 8.00 8.33 -0.56
N GLN A 37 7.71 9.28 -1.46
CA GLN A 37 7.03 10.53 -1.13
C GLN A 37 5.55 10.31 -0.87
N LEU A 38 4.82 9.64 -1.77
CA LEU A 38 3.36 9.41 -1.68
C LEU A 38 2.96 8.59 -0.45
N LEU A 39 3.80 7.63 -0.05
CA LEU A 39 3.55 6.70 1.07
C LEU A 39 4.39 7.03 2.31
N SER A 40 5.01 8.18 2.34
CA SER A 40 5.77 8.68 3.49
C SER A 40 4.86 8.94 4.69
N PRO A 41 5.31 8.66 5.93
CA PRO A 41 4.61 9.11 7.13
C PRO A 41 4.41 10.64 7.21
N SER A 42 5.19 11.42 6.45
CA SER A 42 5.04 12.88 6.35
C SER A 42 4.03 13.32 5.28
N PHE A 43 3.53 12.40 4.44
CA PHE A 43 2.48 12.73 3.49
C PHE A 43 1.18 13.07 4.26
N PRO A 44 0.48 14.17 3.94
CA PRO A 44 -0.50 14.76 4.85
C PRO A 44 -1.87 14.03 4.83
N VAL A 45 -1.88 12.71 4.94
CA VAL A 45 -3.12 11.89 5.05
C VAL A 45 -3.55 11.63 6.50
N GLY A 46 -2.70 11.92 7.49
CA GLY A 46 -3.01 11.74 8.90
C GLY A 46 -3.07 10.29 9.38
N ALA A 47 -2.42 9.35 8.68
CA ALA A 47 -2.45 7.92 8.97
C ALA A 47 -2.04 7.55 10.42
N PHE A 48 -1.20 8.35 11.06
CA PHE A 48 -0.72 8.14 12.44
C PHE A 48 -1.82 8.21 13.52
N ALA A 49 -3.02 8.67 13.15
CA ALA A 49 -4.16 8.81 14.08
C ALA A 49 -5.04 7.55 14.15
N TYR A 50 -4.71 6.49 13.40
CA TYR A 50 -5.55 5.32 13.22
C TYR A 50 -4.83 4.04 13.63
N SER A 51 -5.55 3.11 14.26
CA SER A 51 -5.00 1.85 14.79
C SER A 51 -5.64 0.58 14.23
N HIS A 52 -6.69 0.67 13.43
CA HIS A 52 -7.42 -0.47 12.86
C HIS A 52 -7.90 -1.48 13.92
N GLY A 53 -8.47 -1.01 15.02
CA GLY A 53 -8.90 -1.84 16.14
C GLY A 53 -7.77 -2.38 17.03
N LEU A 54 -6.50 -2.04 16.72
CA LEU A 54 -5.33 -2.48 17.48
C LEU A 54 -5.39 -1.99 18.94
N GLU A 55 -5.86 -0.76 19.18
CA GLU A 55 -6.00 -0.20 20.52
C GLU A 55 -6.95 -1.04 21.38
N THR A 56 -8.09 -1.45 20.83
CA THR A 56 -9.02 -2.37 21.51
C THR A 56 -8.40 -3.74 21.74
N ALA A 57 -7.73 -4.32 20.75
CA ALA A 57 -7.07 -5.60 20.88
C ALA A 57 -6.00 -5.60 21.97
N ILE A 58 -5.26 -4.51 22.13
CA ILE A 58 -4.30 -4.30 23.21
C ILE A 58 -5.00 -4.15 24.55
N SER A 59 -6.06 -3.35 24.65
CA SER A 59 -6.81 -3.16 25.89
C SER A 59 -7.49 -4.43 26.39
N GLU A 60 -7.86 -5.34 25.48
CA GLU A 60 -8.39 -6.68 25.78
C GLU A 60 -7.30 -7.71 26.11
N GLY A 61 -6.02 -7.31 26.10
CA GLY A 61 -4.91 -8.21 26.43
C GLY A 61 -4.55 -9.22 25.33
N ARG A 62 -5.00 -9.00 24.09
CA ARG A 62 -4.68 -9.89 22.95
C ARG A 62 -3.28 -9.65 22.41
N ILE A 63 -2.79 -8.43 22.50
CA ILE A 63 -1.48 -8.00 22.00
C ILE A 63 -0.70 -7.41 23.18
N LEU A 64 0.32 -8.13 23.62
CA LEU A 64 1.12 -7.80 24.81
C LEU A 64 2.63 -7.77 24.52
N SER A 65 3.04 -8.20 23.32
CA SER A 65 4.44 -8.42 22.98
C SER A 65 4.69 -8.33 21.48
N ALA A 66 5.95 -8.25 21.07
CA ALA A 66 6.33 -8.24 19.65
C ALA A 66 5.85 -9.50 18.89
N PRO A 67 5.93 -10.74 19.42
CA PRO A 67 5.37 -11.91 18.72
C PRO A 67 3.85 -11.83 18.51
N THR A 68 3.07 -11.40 19.51
CA THR A 68 1.61 -11.28 19.36
C THR A 68 1.23 -10.14 18.41
N LEU A 69 1.98 -9.05 18.40
CA LEU A 69 1.84 -7.99 17.40
C LEU A 69 2.15 -8.50 16.00
N GLN A 70 3.24 -9.24 15.82
CA GLN A 70 3.62 -9.78 14.51
C GLN A 70 2.53 -10.72 13.97
N SER A 71 1.98 -11.62 14.80
CA SER A 71 0.89 -12.50 14.41
C SER A 71 -0.36 -11.70 13.98
N TRP A 72 -0.73 -10.67 14.75
CA TRP A 72 -1.85 -9.80 14.42
C TRP A 72 -1.67 -9.07 13.09
N LEU A 73 -0.50 -8.51 12.86
CA LEU A 73 -0.19 -7.80 11.61
C LEU A 73 -0.15 -8.76 10.41
N MET A 74 0.28 -10.01 10.63
CA MET A 74 0.25 -11.05 9.60
C MET A 74 -1.20 -11.36 9.19
N ASP A 75 -2.11 -11.56 10.16
CA ASP A 75 -3.53 -11.79 9.88
C ASP A 75 -4.16 -10.64 9.10
N LEU A 76 -3.80 -9.40 9.42
CA LEU A 76 -4.25 -8.22 8.67
C LEU A 76 -3.73 -8.19 7.24
N LEU A 77 -2.48 -8.61 7.02
CA LEU A 77 -1.86 -8.67 5.69
C LEU A 77 -2.46 -9.78 4.83
N GLU A 78 -2.69 -10.96 5.39
CA GLU A 78 -3.09 -12.14 4.61
C GLU A 78 -4.61 -12.28 4.47
N HIS A 79 -5.38 -11.82 5.46
CA HIS A 79 -6.80 -12.11 5.61
C HIS A 79 -7.67 -10.90 5.91
N GLY A 80 -7.07 -9.74 6.20
CA GLY A 80 -7.77 -8.56 6.71
C GLY A 80 -7.64 -7.31 5.86
N GLY A 81 -7.67 -6.16 6.54
CA GLY A 81 -7.67 -4.83 5.92
C GLY A 81 -6.48 -4.57 5.00
N GLY A 82 -5.29 -5.07 5.33
CA GLY A 82 -4.11 -4.92 4.47
C GLY A 82 -4.30 -5.57 3.10
N ARG A 83 -4.78 -6.85 3.09
CA ARG A 83 -5.10 -7.56 1.86
C ARG A 83 -6.20 -6.86 1.06
N SER A 84 -7.28 -6.49 1.73
CA SER A 84 -8.43 -5.84 1.09
C SER A 84 -8.04 -4.52 0.45
N ASP A 85 -7.26 -3.71 1.13
CA ASP A 85 -6.74 -2.45 0.59
C ASP A 85 -5.83 -2.69 -0.63
N ALA A 86 -4.98 -3.72 -0.62
CA ALA A 86 -4.13 -4.06 -1.76
C ALA A 86 -4.95 -4.56 -2.97
N VAL A 87 -6.04 -5.32 -2.76
CA VAL A 87 -6.97 -5.69 -3.83
C VAL A 87 -7.61 -4.44 -4.44
N LEU A 88 -8.16 -3.55 -3.61
CA LEU A 88 -8.80 -2.31 -4.05
C LEU A 88 -7.83 -1.39 -4.81
N LEU A 89 -6.58 -1.30 -4.34
CA LEU A 89 -5.51 -0.55 -5.00
C LEU A 89 -5.23 -1.11 -6.40
N ASN A 90 -5.05 -2.43 -6.54
CA ASN A 90 -4.78 -3.06 -7.83
C ASN A 90 -5.99 -2.97 -8.77
N ALA A 91 -7.21 -3.17 -8.27
CA ALA A 91 -8.42 -2.98 -9.05
C ALA A 91 -8.55 -1.55 -9.58
N ALA A 92 -8.24 -0.54 -8.75
CA ALA A 92 -8.25 0.87 -9.15
C ALA A 92 -7.13 1.22 -10.14
N PHE A 93 -5.96 0.57 -10.01
CA PHE A 93 -4.86 0.72 -10.96
C PHE A 93 -5.27 0.28 -12.36
N GLY A 94 -5.95 -0.86 -12.49
CA GLY A 94 -6.38 -1.44 -13.77
C GLY A 94 -7.73 -0.90 -14.29
N ALA A 95 -8.46 -0.11 -13.51
CA ALA A 95 -9.80 0.33 -13.86
C ALA A 95 -9.83 1.37 -14.99
N ALA A 96 -10.79 1.25 -15.89
CA ALA A 96 -11.16 2.34 -16.80
C ALA A 96 -11.79 3.50 -16.01
N ASP A 97 -11.73 4.72 -16.55
CA ASP A 97 -12.12 5.94 -15.83
C ASP A 97 -13.57 5.92 -15.31
N ASP A 98 -14.50 5.37 -16.09
CA ASP A 98 -15.92 5.23 -15.76
C ASP A 98 -16.19 4.18 -14.66
N LEU A 99 -15.25 3.27 -14.40
CA LEU A 99 -15.36 2.23 -13.38
C LEU A 99 -14.76 2.63 -12.02
N VAL A 100 -14.02 3.74 -11.94
CA VAL A 100 -13.36 4.18 -10.70
C VAL A 100 -14.40 4.53 -9.61
N GLN A 101 -15.46 5.26 -9.94
CA GLN A 101 -16.49 5.62 -8.96
C GLN A 101 -17.32 4.42 -8.48
N PRO A 102 -17.77 3.48 -9.33
CA PRO A 102 -18.36 2.20 -8.88
C PRO A 102 -17.44 1.42 -7.97
N LEU A 103 -16.13 1.34 -8.27
CA LEU A 103 -15.15 0.67 -7.44
C LEU A 103 -14.99 1.35 -6.07
N ASP A 104 -14.94 2.68 -6.01
CA ASP A 104 -14.92 3.44 -4.75
C ASP A 104 -16.17 3.19 -3.91
N ALA A 105 -17.34 3.10 -4.53
CA ALA A 105 -18.58 2.77 -3.84
C ALA A 105 -18.53 1.35 -3.22
N HIS A 106 -17.95 0.36 -3.90
CA HIS A 106 -17.72 -0.97 -3.35
C HIS A 106 -16.74 -0.94 -2.18
N ALA A 107 -15.63 -0.20 -2.31
CA ALA A 107 -14.65 -0.07 -1.25
C ALA A 107 -15.26 0.53 0.03
N ARG A 108 -16.15 1.53 -0.11
CA ARG A 108 -16.89 2.14 1.00
C ARG A 108 -17.85 1.15 1.64
N ALA A 109 -18.59 0.39 0.85
CA ALA A 109 -19.55 -0.62 1.34
C ALA A 109 -18.85 -1.80 2.03
N PHE A 110 -17.60 -2.08 1.67
CA PHE A 110 -16.81 -3.19 2.22
C PHE A 110 -16.11 -2.85 3.55
N ALA A 111 -16.14 -1.60 3.99
CA ALA A 111 -15.49 -1.18 5.23
C ALA A 111 -16.10 -1.93 6.44
N ALA A 112 -15.25 -2.56 7.26
CA ALA A 112 -15.66 -3.43 8.35
C ALA A 112 -16.34 -2.70 9.53
N SER A 113 -16.13 -1.38 9.67
CA SER A 113 -16.71 -0.56 10.73
C SER A 113 -16.94 0.87 10.25
N ALA A 114 -17.77 1.64 10.98
CA ALA A 114 -18.00 3.06 10.68
C ALA A 114 -16.71 3.86 10.81
N GLU A 115 -15.85 3.52 11.75
CA GLU A 115 -14.54 4.17 11.92
C GLU A 115 -13.60 3.87 10.76
N ARG A 116 -13.55 2.61 10.27
CA ARG A 116 -12.76 2.25 9.08
C ARG A 116 -13.24 2.97 7.83
N LEU A 117 -14.57 3.07 7.65
CA LEU A 117 -15.13 3.86 6.55
C LEU A 117 -14.70 5.33 6.64
N ARG A 118 -14.80 5.91 7.83
CA ARG A 118 -14.41 7.30 8.06
C ARG A 118 -12.91 7.52 7.85
N GLU A 119 -12.09 6.59 8.28
CA GLU A 119 -10.64 6.64 8.10
C GLU A 119 -10.28 6.65 6.62
N THR A 120 -10.71 5.64 5.85
CA THR A 120 -10.37 5.52 4.43
C THR A 120 -10.89 6.71 3.61
N ASP A 121 -12.06 7.26 3.98
CA ASP A 121 -12.62 8.46 3.35
C ASP A 121 -11.80 9.72 3.64
N LEU A 122 -11.40 9.95 4.89
CA LEU A 122 -10.62 11.12 5.27
C LEU A 122 -9.18 11.07 4.73
N GLN A 123 -8.52 9.92 4.82
CA GLN A 123 -7.19 9.74 4.25
C GLN A 123 -7.20 9.88 2.73
N GLY A 124 -8.20 9.29 2.07
CA GLY A 124 -8.36 9.37 0.63
C GLY A 124 -8.64 10.79 0.15
N ALA A 125 -9.50 11.53 0.83
CA ALA A 125 -9.78 12.93 0.51
C ALA A 125 -8.51 13.80 0.62
N ALA A 126 -7.76 13.67 1.71
CA ALA A 126 -6.51 14.40 1.92
C ALA A 126 -5.42 14.01 0.90
N PHE A 127 -5.37 12.73 0.53
CA PHE A 127 -4.47 12.23 -0.51
C PHE A 127 -4.80 12.85 -1.87
N CYS A 128 -6.07 12.80 -2.28
CA CYS A 128 -6.54 13.36 -3.55
C CYS A 128 -6.25 14.86 -3.65
N GLU A 129 -6.56 15.64 -2.61
CA GLU A 129 -6.27 17.07 -2.55
C GLU A 129 -4.77 17.38 -2.68
N THR A 130 -3.93 16.59 -2.00
CA THR A 130 -2.48 16.78 -2.05
C THR A 130 -1.92 16.42 -3.43
N VAL A 131 -2.37 15.30 -4.02
CA VAL A 131 -1.94 14.86 -5.35
C VAL A 131 -2.39 15.87 -6.43
N GLU A 132 -3.60 16.39 -6.34
CA GLU A 132 -4.07 17.44 -7.25
C GLU A 132 -3.22 18.71 -7.15
N THR A 133 -2.94 19.15 -5.92
CA THR A 133 -2.16 20.37 -5.68
C THR A 133 -0.70 20.24 -6.15
N VAL A 134 -0.06 19.10 -5.91
CA VAL A 134 1.39 18.92 -6.12
C VAL A 134 1.71 18.37 -7.51
N TRP A 135 0.89 17.45 -8.03
CA TRP A 135 1.12 16.79 -9.33
C TRP A 135 0.15 17.24 -10.42
N GLY A 136 -0.87 18.06 -10.10
CA GLY A 136 -1.88 18.49 -11.06
C GLY A 136 -2.84 17.38 -11.52
N ILE A 137 -2.96 16.29 -10.73
CA ILE A 137 -3.78 15.13 -11.06
C ILE A 137 -5.09 15.20 -10.28
N ALA A 138 -6.19 15.52 -10.96
CA ALA A 138 -7.52 15.59 -10.38
C ALA A 138 -8.11 14.17 -10.25
N LEU A 139 -8.10 13.61 -9.05
CA LEU A 139 -8.67 12.29 -8.74
C LEU A 139 -10.14 12.37 -8.32
N GLY A 140 -10.63 13.56 -7.97
CA GLY A 140 -11.90 13.72 -7.27
C GLY A 140 -11.81 13.26 -5.81
N ARG A 141 -12.91 12.74 -5.26
CA ARG A 141 -12.94 12.20 -3.90
C ARG A 141 -13.05 10.68 -3.94
N LEU A 142 -11.98 10.01 -3.55
CA LEU A 142 -11.85 8.54 -3.50
C LEU A 142 -11.41 8.11 -2.11
N CYS A 143 -11.75 6.90 -1.67
CA CYS A 143 -11.14 6.32 -0.47
C CYS A 143 -9.68 5.93 -0.72
N TYR A 144 -8.91 5.83 0.36
CA TYR A 144 -7.46 5.87 0.32
C TYR A 144 -6.82 4.83 -0.61
N PRO A 145 -7.10 3.50 -0.54
CA PRO A 145 -6.47 2.53 -1.43
C PRO A 145 -6.84 2.75 -2.90
N VAL A 146 -8.09 3.17 -3.17
CA VAL A 146 -8.56 3.49 -4.54
C VAL A 146 -7.82 4.71 -5.09
N ALA A 147 -7.67 5.76 -4.26
CA ALA A 147 -6.93 6.97 -4.63
C ALA A 147 -5.47 6.69 -4.95
N VAL A 148 -4.80 5.86 -4.11
CA VAL A 148 -3.39 5.47 -4.34
C VAL A 148 -3.25 4.66 -5.63
N GLY A 149 -4.11 3.67 -5.86
CA GLY A 149 -4.08 2.85 -7.07
C GLY A 149 -4.30 3.69 -8.34
N ARG A 150 -5.26 4.62 -8.29
CA ARG A 150 -5.55 5.50 -9.43
C ARG A 150 -4.42 6.50 -9.70
N ALA A 151 -3.84 7.10 -8.67
CA ALA A 151 -2.67 7.97 -8.81
C ALA A 151 -1.48 7.23 -9.40
N ALA A 152 -1.22 6.01 -8.93
CA ALA A 152 -0.14 5.17 -9.42
C ALA A 152 -0.32 4.82 -10.92
N ALA A 153 -1.54 4.52 -11.36
CA ALA A 153 -1.85 4.28 -12.78
C ALA A 153 -1.57 5.51 -13.65
N ILE A 154 -2.04 6.68 -13.24
CA ILE A 154 -1.85 7.94 -13.99
C ILE A 154 -0.37 8.34 -14.04
N LEU A 155 0.38 8.10 -12.95
CA LEU A 155 1.82 8.36 -12.87
C LEU A 155 2.67 7.26 -13.53
N ALA A 156 2.03 6.21 -14.10
CA ALA A 156 2.68 5.05 -14.71
C ALA A 156 3.71 4.36 -13.79
N LEU A 157 3.42 4.30 -12.49
CA LEU A 157 4.26 3.63 -11.49
C LEU A 157 4.10 2.10 -11.59
N ASP A 158 5.08 1.34 -11.12
CA ASP A 158 4.98 -0.11 -11.08
C ASP A 158 3.92 -0.57 -10.05
N PRO A 159 2.90 -1.36 -10.44
CA PRO A 159 1.80 -1.76 -9.55
C PRO A 159 2.24 -2.71 -8.43
N GLU A 160 3.20 -3.62 -8.67
CA GLU A 160 3.72 -4.52 -7.65
C GLU A 160 4.47 -3.73 -6.58
N LEU A 161 5.35 -2.83 -7.01
CA LEU A 161 6.11 -1.97 -6.10
C LEU A 161 5.17 -1.05 -5.32
N THR A 162 4.16 -0.46 -5.97
CA THR A 162 3.15 0.38 -5.32
C THR A 162 2.43 -0.38 -4.21
N SER A 163 1.93 -1.58 -4.50
CA SER A 163 1.25 -2.43 -3.52
C SER A 163 2.17 -2.86 -2.39
N ALA A 164 3.41 -3.26 -2.69
CA ALA A 164 4.38 -3.66 -1.67
C ALA A 164 4.71 -2.51 -0.72
N MET A 165 4.94 -1.31 -1.24
CA MET A 165 5.23 -0.12 -0.44
C MET A 165 4.00 0.37 0.34
N TYR A 166 2.79 0.24 -0.22
CA TYR A 166 1.54 0.50 0.50
C TYR A 166 1.42 -0.41 1.72
N LEU A 167 1.55 -1.73 1.54
CA LEU A 167 1.50 -2.71 2.63
C LEU A 167 2.60 -2.48 3.66
N GLN A 168 3.82 -2.13 3.22
CA GLN A 168 4.92 -1.79 4.13
C GLN A 168 4.60 -0.54 4.96
N SER A 169 4.00 0.50 4.36
CA SER A 169 3.61 1.72 5.09
C SER A 169 2.47 1.44 6.07
N PHE A 170 1.52 0.57 5.70
CA PHE A 170 0.43 0.10 6.54
C PHE A 170 0.94 -0.57 7.82
N ILE A 171 1.82 -1.59 7.70
CA ILE A 171 2.38 -2.25 8.89
C ILE A 171 3.31 -1.34 9.69
N ALA A 172 4.03 -0.42 9.03
CA ALA A 172 4.89 0.55 9.73
C ALA A 172 4.05 1.48 10.62
N ASN A 173 2.92 1.96 10.11
CA ASN A 173 1.98 2.80 10.86
C ASN A 173 1.37 2.05 12.06
N LEU A 174 0.89 0.81 11.86
CA LEU A 174 0.33 0.00 12.96
C LEU A 174 1.39 -0.42 13.98
N THR A 175 2.61 -0.70 13.55
CA THR A 175 3.74 -0.96 14.47
C THR A 175 4.04 0.28 15.31
N ALA A 176 4.03 1.47 14.72
CA ALA A 176 4.20 2.73 15.43
C ALA A 176 3.05 2.99 16.43
N ALA A 177 1.82 2.64 16.07
CA ALA A 177 0.68 2.70 16.97
C ALA A 177 0.84 1.73 18.16
N ALA A 178 1.25 0.48 17.90
CA ALA A 178 1.52 -0.50 18.96
C ALA A 178 2.60 -0.04 19.94
N MET A 179 3.71 0.54 19.46
CA MET A 179 4.78 1.07 20.31
C MET A 179 4.34 2.23 21.24
N ARG A 180 3.21 2.86 20.94
CA ARG A 180 2.60 3.91 21.80
C ARG A 180 1.67 3.33 22.84
N LEU A 181 1.17 2.11 22.65
CA LEU A 181 0.14 1.45 23.48
C LEU A 181 0.69 0.33 24.35
N VAL A 182 1.76 -0.34 23.90
CA VAL A 182 2.40 -1.48 24.60
C VAL A 182 3.85 -1.12 24.86
N PRO A 183 4.48 -1.61 25.94
CA PRO A 183 5.90 -1.35 26.24
C PRO A 183 6.83 -2.10 25.28
N LEU A 184 6.70 -1.83 23.98
CA LEU A 184 7.56 -2.34 22.92
C LEU A 184 8.66 -1.32 22.61
N GLY A 185 9.90 -1.77 22.66
CA GLY A 185 11.06 -0.95 22.29
C GLY A 185 11.13 -0.68 20.79
N GLN A 186 11.77 0.43 20.41
CA GLN A 186 11.97 0.80 18.98
C GLN A 186 12.62 -0.33 18.18
N LEU A 187 13.60 -1.02 18.75
CA LEU A 187 14.28 -2.15 18.09
C LEU A 187 13.34 -3.34 17.84
N GLU A 188 12.43 -3.62 18.76
CA GLU A 188 11.44 -4.68 18.59
C GLU A 188 10.43 -4.34 17.48
N GLY A 189 9.98 -3.11 17.42
CA GLY A 189 9.14 -2.62 16.31
C GLY A 189 9.84 -2.77 14.96
N GLN A 190 11.12 -2.42 14.86
CA GLN A 190 11.89 -2.60 13.63
C GLN A 190 12.07 -4.08 13.25
N LYS A 191 12.31 -4.96 14.22
CA LYS A 191 12.38 -6.41 13.97
C LYS A 191 11.06 -6.96 13.46
N THR A 192 9.92 -6.51 13.99
CA THR A 192 8.59 -6.89 13.52
C THR A 192 8.39 -6.48 12.04
N GLN A 193 8.75 -5.25 11.68
CA GLN A 193 8.66 -4.80 10.28
C GLN A 193 9.57 -5.60 9.34
N ILE A 194 10.81 -5.92 9.75
CA ILE A 194 11.72 -6.76 8.96
C ILE A 194 11.14 -8.16 8.74
N ALA A 195 10.54 -8.76 9.77
CA ALA A 195 9.93 -10.09 9.67
C ALA A 195 8.75 -10.12 8.68
N LEU A 196 7.97 -9.04 8.58
CA LEU A 196 6.79 -8.94 7.71
C LEU A 196 7.12 -8.44 6.28
N LYS A 197 8.30 -7.90 6.04
CA LYS A 197 8.66 -7.29 4.74
C LYS A 197 8.51 -8.24 3.56
N GLN A 198 8.92 -9.50 3.69
CA GLN A 198 8.80 -10.47 2.61
C GLN A 198 7.35 -10.86 2.35
N HIS A 199 6.48 -10.85 3.37
CA HIS A 199 5.05 -11.09 3.23
C HIS A 199 4.38 -9.95 2.45
N CYS A 200 4.73 -8.70 2.72
CA CYS A 200 4.24 -7.55 1.93
C CYS A 200 4.59 -7.72 0.45
N ALA A 201 5.82 -8.09 0.12
CA ALA A 201 6.24 -8.31 -1.26
C ALA A 201 5.53 -9.51 -1.91
N ALA A 202 5.36 -10.62 -1.18
CA ALA A 202 4.69 -11.82 -1.69
C ALA A 202 3.21 -11.55 -1.97
N ILE A 203 2.51 -10.85 -1.07
CA ILE A 203 1.10 -10.47 -1.23
C ILE A 203 0.94 -9.49 -2.40
N ALA A 204 1.80 -8.48 -2.51
CA ALA A 204 1.78 -7.53 -3.61
C ALA A 204 1.92 -8.25 -4.97
N LYS A 205 2.85 -9.19 -5.06
CA LYS A 205 3.03 -10.02 -6.27
C LYS A 205 1.82 -10.91 -6.56
N GLN A 206 1.24 -11.55 -5.52
CA GLN A 206 0.06 -12.42 -5.66
C GLN A 206 -1.17 -11.64 -6.16
N LEU A 207 -1.31 -10.39 -5.76
CA LEU A 207 -2.48 -9.56 -6.05
C LEU A 207 -2.31 -8.70 -7.32
N GLN A 208 -1.26 -8.92 -8.11
CA GLN A 208 -1.15 -8.26 -9.43
C GLN A 208 -2.36 -8.56 -10.29
N GLY A 209 -3.00 -7.52 -10.82
CA GLY A 209 -4.20 -7.65 -11.64
C GLY A 209 -5.46 -8.08 -10.88
N ALA A 210 -5.44 -8.06 -9.54
CA ALA A 210 -6.61 -8.37 -8.73
C ALA A 210 -7.78 -7.42 -9.03
N THR A 211 -8.98 -7.96 -8.95
CA THR A 211 -10.25 -7.29 -9.21
C THR A 211 -11.15 -7.35 -7.98
N LEU A 212 -12.36 -6.79 -8.05
CA LEU A 212 -13.34 -6.89 -6.97
C LEU A 212 -13.74 -8.34 -6.64
N ASP A 213 -13.61 -9.28 -7.57
CA ASP A 213 -13.90 -10.69 -7.34
C ASP A 213 -12.92 -11.35 -6.34
N ASP A 214 -11.72 -10.74 -6.19
CA ASP A 214 -10.71 -11.17 -5.22
C ASP A 214 -10.87 -10.53 -3.84
N LEU A 215 -11.87 -9.63 -3.69
CA LEU A 215 -12.12 -8.89 -2.46
C LEU A 215 -12.83 -9.76 -1.42
N HIS A 216 -12.10 -10.12 -0.39
CA HIS A 216 -12.65 -10.85 0.77
C HIS A 216 -11.88 -10.47 2.04
N ASN A 217 -12.53 -10.65 3.19
CA ASN A 217 -11.95 -10.45 4.51
C ASN A 217 -12.37 -11.60 5.43
N SER A 218 -11.42 -12.19 6.10
CA SER A 218 -11.64 -13.25 7.10
C SER A 218 -10.89 -13.02 8.42
N ALA A 219 -10.32 -11.82 8.61
CA ALA A 219 -9.69 -11.40 9.87
C ALA A 219 -10.75 -10.95 10.89
N TRP A 220 -11.68 -11.85 11.22
CA TRP A 220 -12.87 -11.59 12.06
C TRP A 220 -12.55 -10.85 13.35
N MET A 221 -11.43 -11.17 14.00
CA MET A 221 -11.09 -10.56 15.28
C MET A 221 -10.69 -9.10 15.11
N SER A 222 -10.01 -8.76 14.03
CA SER A 222 -9.68 -7.38 13.69
C SER A 222 -10.93 -6.54 13.45
N ASP A 223 -11.89 -7.08 12.70
CA ASP A 223 -13.14 -6.40 12.41
C ASP A 223 -13.97 -6.20 13.69
N ILE A 224 -14.06 -7.24 14.55
CA ILE A 224 -14.75 -7.15 15.84
C ILE A 224 -14.09 -6.10 16.75
N THR A 225 -12.76 -6.05 16.83
CA THR A 225 -12.08 -5.05 17.67
C THR A 225 -12.22 -3.65 17.10
N SER A 226 -12.25 -3.47 15.78
CA SER A 226 -12.54 -2.19 15.14
C SER A 226 -13.96 -1.69 15.45
N MET A 227 -14.98 -2.58 15.39
CA MET A 227 -16.35 -2.24 15.78
C MET A 227 -16.46 -1.90 17.27
N ARG A 228 -15.76 -2.63 18.15
CA ARG A 228 -15.76 -2.37 19.59
C ARG A 228 -15.05 -1.07 19.94
N HIS A 229 -14.06 -0.67 19.14
CA HIS A 229 -13.36 0.59 19.31
C HIS A 229 -14.32 1.79 19.23
N GLU A 230 -15.39 1.71 18.43
CA GLU A 230 -16.39 2.77 18.28
C GLU A 230 -17.03 3.20 19.61
N THR A 231 -17.13 2.26 20.55
CA THR A 231 -17.74 2.46 21.87
C THR A 231 -16.73 2.47 23.03
N GLN A 232 -15.43 2.36 22.75
CA GLN A 232 -14.39 2.35 23.77
C GLN A 232 -14.31 3.69 24.48
N TYR A 233 -14.40 3.68 25.82
CA TYR A 233 -14.52 4.90 26.65
C TYR A 233 -13.27 5.78 26.59
N SER A 234 -12.08 5.19 26.67
CA SER A 234 -10.81 5.92 26.59
C SER A 234 -10.03 5.48 25.36
N ARG A 235 -9.68 6.43 24.51
CA ARG A 235 -9.01 6.19 23.21
C ARG A 235 -7.93 7.21 22.96
N ILE A 236 -6.84 6.76 22.38
CA ILE A 236 -5.76 7.61 21.86
C ILE A 236 -5.90 7.75 20.34
N PHE A 237 -6.38 6.71 19.68
CA PHE A 237 -6.57 6.65 18.23
C PHE A 237 -8.03 6.93 17.83
N ARG A 238 -8.24 7.10 16.53
CA ARG A 238 -9.56 7.37 15.93
C ARG A 238 -10.24 6.12 15.39
N THR A 239 -9.47 5.00 15.21
CA THR A 239 -9.97 3.67 14.85
C THR A 239 -9.22 2.60 15.62
#